data_e33f483ceeb3497d31111e8ee8ce7fb2
#
_entry.id   e33f483ceeb3497d31111e8ee8ce7fb2
#
_cell.length_a   1.000
_cell.length_b   1.000
_cell.length_c   1.000
_cell.angle_alpha   90.00
_cell.angle_beta   90.00
_cell.angle_gamma   90.00
#
_symmetry.space_group_name_H-M   'P 1'
#
loop_
_entity.id
_entity.type
_entity.pdbx_description
1 polymer ?
#
loop_
_entity_poly.entity_id
_entity_poly.type
_entity_poly.pdbx_seq_one_letter_code
_entity_poly.pdbx_strand_id
1 'polypeptide(L)'
;MIRRVVADYEVAYPDPLVVRAGDVLNVGKEDPDYPGWVWCVNRNGKGGWVPDDCIELVGESATARYDYAATELAATVGEELVVTNEKGGWALCTNRSGQSGWLPLANLDRKR
;
A
#
# COMPACT_ATOMS: atom_id res chain seq x y z
N MET A 1 -11.68 -0.62 12.84
CA MET A 1 -12.97 -0.50 12.15
C MET A 1 -13.13 -1.70 11.22
N ILE A 2 -14.33 -2.28 11.21
CA ILE A 2 -14.61 -3.43 10.34
C ILE A 2 -15.36 -2.96 9.10
N ARG A 3 -14.92 -3.40 7.93
CA ARG A 3 -15.59 -3.13 6.66
C ARG A 3 -15.74 -4.43 5.87
N ARG A 4 -16.78 -4.50 5.06
CA ARG A 4 -17.07 -5.69 4.27
C ARG A 4 -16.61 -5.50 2.83
N VAL A 5 -16.05 -6.57 2.26
CA VAL A 5 -15.63 -6.58 0.86
C VAL A 5 -16.87 -6.67 -0.03
N VAL A 6 -17.02 -5.72 -0.95
CA VAL A 6 -18.14 -5.66 -1.91
C VAL A 6 -17.73 -6.00 -3.33
N ALA A 7 -16.44 -6.12 -3.60
CA ALA A 7 -15.91 -6.55 -4.89
C ALA A 7 -14.62 -7.33 -4.63
N ASP A 8 -14.45 -8.46 -5.33
CA ASP A 8 -13.25 -9.28 -5.20
C ASP A 8 -12.01 -8.47 -5.58
N TYR A 9 -10.91 -8.70 -4.88
CA TYR A 9 -9.64 -8.09 -5.22
C TYR A 9 -8.54 -9.15 -5.33
N GLU A 10 -7.82 -9.12 -6.43
CA GLU A 10 -6.65 -9.96 -6.65
C GLU A 10 -5.40 -9.11 -6.54
N VAL A 11 -4.35 -9.69 -5.94
CA VAL A 11 -3.06 -9.01 -5.77
C VAL A 11 -2.46 -8.69 -7.14
N ALA A 12 -2.17 -7.41 -7.39
CA ALA A 12 -1.57 -6.96 -8.65
C ALA A 12 -0.04 -7.15 -8.64
N TYR A 13 0.59 -7.01 -7.47
CA TYR A 13 2.04 -7.13 -7.31
C TYR A 13 2.35 -8.18 -6.25
N PRO A 14 2.44 -9.46 -6.65
CA PRO A 14 2.61 -10.57 -5.69
C PRO A 14 3.99 -10.60 -5.01
N ASP A 15 4.98 -9.90 -5.57
CA ASP A 15 6.32 -9.77 -4.98
C ASP A 15 6.53 -8.32 -4.56
N PRO A 16 6.05 -7.91 -3.38
CA PRO A 16 5.99 -6.51 -3.00
C PRO A 16 7.34 -5.93 -2.62
N LEU A 17 7.46 -4.61 -2.84
CA LEU A 17 8.57 -3.83 -2.33
C LEU A 17 8.47 -3.77 -0.81
N VAL A 18 9.57 -4.06 -0.13
CA VAL A 18 9.70 -3.91 1.32
C VAL A 18 10.87 -2.97 1.60
N VAL A 19 10.63 -1.94 2.41
CA VAL A 19 11.66 -0.97 2.77
C VAL A 19 11.76 -0.86 4.28
N ARG A 20 12.95 -0.48 4.73
CA ARG A 20 13.22 -0.19 6.14
C ARG A 20 13.56 1.28 6.29
N ALA A 21 13.28 1.85 7.44
CA ALA A 21 13.67 3.22 7.74
C ALA A 21 15.15 3.42 7.44
N GLY A 22 15.47 4.47 6.69
CA GLY A 22 16.84 4.76 6.26
C GLY A 22 17.23 4.22 4.90
N ASP A 23 16.44 3.32 4.30
CA ASP A 23 16.73 2.81 2.95
C ASP A 23 16.67 3.94 1.92
N VAL A 24 17.60 3.90 0.97
CA VAL A 24 17.64 4.86 -0.13
C VAL A 24 16.89 4.28 -1.32
N LEU A 25 16.00 5.09 -1.90
CA LEU A 25 15.14 4.71 -3.00
C LEU A 25 15.28 5.69 -4.17
N ASN A 26 15.09 5.19 -5.38
CA ASN A 26 14.90 6.04 -6.56
C ASN A 26 13.42 6.34 -6.71
N VAL A 27 13.07 7.62 -6.83
CA VAL A 27 11.69 8.08 -6.92
C VAL A 27 11.29 8.24 -8.38
N GLY A 28 10.15 7.64 -8.74
CA GLY A 28 9.55 7.80 -10.05
C GLY A 28 8.32 8.70 -10.01
N LYS A 29 7.26 8.26 -10.67
CA LYS A 29 6.02 9.04 -10.81
C LYS A 29 5.11 8.90 -9.62
N GLU A 30 4.30 9.94 -9.38
CA GLU A 30 3.12 9.84 -8.54
C GLU A 30 2.02 9.10 -9.31
N ASP A 31 1.22 8.30 -8.60
CA ASP A 31 0.11 7.58 -9.20
C ASP A 31 -0.97 8.58 -9.65
N PRO A 32 -1.36 8.58 -10.95
CA PRO A 32 -2.36 9.52 -11.44
C PRO A 32 -3.77 9.25 -10.94
N ASP A 33 -4.07 8.00 -10.57
CA ASP A 33 -5.40 7.58 -10.10
C ASP A 33 -5.53 7.59 -8.59
N TYR A 34 -4.41 7.46 -7.89
CA TYR A 34 -4.37 7.39 -6.42
C TYR A 34 -3.35 8.39 -5.89
N PRO A 35 -3.75 9.68 -5.75
CA PRO A 35 -2.84 10.71 -5.25
C PRO A 35 -2.25 10.36 -3.88
N GLY A 36 -0.98 10.67 -3.70
CA GLY A 36 -0.26 10.38 -2.47
C GLY A 36 0.55 9.09 -2.52
N TRP A 37 0.50 8.37 -3.63
CA TRP A 37 1.30 7.18 -3.86
C TRP A 37 2.37 7.47 -4.91
N VAL A 38 3.62 7.08 -4.62
CA VAL A 38 4.78 7.36 -5.47
C VAL A 38 5.47 6.05 -5.81
N TRP A 39 5.79 5.86 -7.08
CA TRP A 39 6.55 4.69 -7.51
C TRP A 39 8.00 4.85 -7.08
N CYS A 40 8.52 3.89 -6.31
CA CYS A 40 9.90 3.88 -5.85
C CYS A 40 10.56 2.57 -6.22
N VAL A 41 11.87 2.64 -6.46
CA VAL A 41 12.67 1.46 -6.82
C VAL A 41 13.84 1.35 -5.84
N ASN A 42 14.05 0.16 -5.27
CA ASN A 42 15.13 -0.09 -4.33
C ASN A 42 16.44 -0.40 -5.06
N ARG A 43 17.49 -0.65 -4.30
CA ARG A 43 18.83 -0.96 -4.85
C ARG A 43 18.84 -2.20 -5.75
N ASN A 44 17.96 -3.15 -5.49
CA ASN A 44 17.90 -4.41 -6.23
C ASN A 44 17.06 -4.30 -7.50
N GLY A 45 16.52 -3.11 -7.79
CA GLY A 45 15.70 -2.88 -8.97
C GLY A 45 14.24 -3.24 -8.78
N LYS A 46 13.82 -3.57 -7.55
CA LYS A 46 12.42 -3.85 -7.27
C LYS A 46 11.64 -2.57 -7.06
N GLY A 47 10.52 -2.44 -7.77
CA GLY A 47 9.65 -1.28 -7.68
C GLY A 47 8.37 -1.56 -6.92
N GLY A 48 7.79 -0.50 -6.39
CA GLY A 48 6.50 -0.57 -5.71
C GLY A 48 5.95 0.81 -5.40
N TRP A 49 4.67 0.86 -5.08
CA TRP A 49 4.00 2.09 -4.67
C TRP A 49 4.23 2.33 -3.19
N VAL A 50 4.66 3.54 -2.86
CA VAL A 50 5.00 3.94 -1.49
C VAL A 50 4.22 5.20 -1.14
N PRO A 51 3.65 5.30 0.08
CA PRO A 51 3.03 6.55 0.50
C PRO A 51 4.04 7.70 0.46
N ASP A 52 3.60 8.85 -0.02
CA ASP A 52 4.50 10.00 -0.15
C ASP A 52 5.07 10.46 1.19
N ASP A 53 4.36 10.24 2.30
CA ASP A 53 4.83 10.59 3.63
C ASP A 53 5.84 9.57 4.20
N CYS A 54 6.04 8.44 3.53
CA CYS A 54 7.08 7.47 3.91
C CYS A 54 8.46 7.91 3.46
N ILE A 55 8.56 8.84 2.53
CA ILE A 55 9.84 9.22 1.93
C ILE A 55 10.20 10.67 2.23
N GLU A 56 11.50 10.89 2.40
CA GLU A 56 12.08 12.22 2.51
C GLU A 56 13.02 12.41 1.32
N LEU A 57 12.77 13.46 0.53
CA LEU A 57 13.59 13.75 -0.63
C LEU A 57 14.88 14.43 -0.21
N VAL A 58 16.01 13.91 -0.70
CA VAL A 58 17.33 14.49 -0.50
C VAL A 58 18.02 14.55 -1.87
N GLY A 59 17.99 15.72 -2.52
CA GLY A 59 18.45 15.86 -3.90
C GLY A 59 17.54 15.06 -4.84
N GLU A 60 18.12 14.15 -5.61
CA GLU A 60 17.40 13.28 -6.55
C GLU A 60 17.03 11.92 -5.95
N SER A 61 17.45 11.68 -4.70
CA SER A 61 17.17 10.44 -3.99
C SER A 61 16.10 10.64 -2.95
N ALA A 62 15.55 9.55 -2.46
CA ALA A 62 14.63 9.55 -1.33
C ALA A 62 15.12 8.57 -0.28
N THR A 63 14.83 8.89 0.97
CA THR A 63 15.13 8.01 2.10
C THR A 63 13.82 7.64 2.78
N ALA A 64 13.66 6.36 3.09
CA ALA A 64 12.47 5.89 3.81
C ALA A 64 12.49 6.40 5.25
N ARG A 65 11.37 6.97 5.71
CA ARG A 65 11.23 7.50 7.07
C ARG A 65 10.88 6.41 8.08
N TYR A 66 10.22 5.36 7.62
CA TYR A 66 9.76 4.26 8.46
C TYR A 66 9.73 2.97 7.66
N ASP A 67 9.62 1.85 8.35
CA ASP A 67 9.49 0.54 7.69
C ASP A 67 8.15 0.47 6.98
N TYR A 68 8.17 -0.01 5.74
CA TYR A 68 6.98 -0.10 4.93
C TYR A 68 7.02 -1.32 4.01
N ALA A 69 5.89 -1.98 3.83
CA ALA A 69 5.73 -3.04 2.86
C ALA A 69 4.55 -2.73 1.94
N ALA A 70 4.78 -2.84 0.64
CA ALA A 70 3.75 -2.62 -0.38
C ALA A 70 2.87 -3.87 -0.58
N THR A 71 2.81 -4.74 0.41
CA THR A 71 2.01 -5.97 0.37
C THR A 71 0.54 -5.66 0.16
N GLU A 72 -0.09 -6.31 -0.82
CA GLU A 72 -1.52 -6.21 -1.07
C GLU A 72 -2.22 -7.40 -0.44
N LEU A 73 -3.50 -7.24 -0.14
CA LEU A 73 -4.32 -8.29 0.45
C LEU A 73 -5.43 -8.69 -0.53
N ALA A 74 -5.41 -9.94 -0.97
CA ALA A 74 -6.49 -10.50 -1.77
C ALA A 74 -7.74 -10.65 -0.90
N ALA A 75 -8.90 -10.40 -1.48
CA ALA A 75 -10.15 -10.46 -0.74
C ALA A 75 -11.31 -10.90 -1.63
N THR A 76 -12.29 -11.55 -1.02
CA THR A 76 -13.49 -12.07 -1.68
C THR A 76 -14.72 -11.35 -1.13
N VAL A 77 -15.69 -11.11 -2.00
CA VAL A 77 -16.96 -10.49 -1.60
C VAL A 77 -17.55 -11.20 -0.38
N GLY A 78 -17.96 -10.41 0.60
CA GLY A 78 -18.55 -10.89 1.84
C GLY A 78 -17.59 -11.02 3.00
N GLU A 79 -16.26 -11.01 2.75
CA GLU A 79 -15.29 -11.02 3.83
C GLU A 79 -15.39 -9.74 4.66
N GLU A 80 -15.16 -9.87 5.95
CA GLU A 80 -15.05 -8.74 6.86
C GLU A 80 -13.59 -8.52 7.20
N LEU A 81 -13.12 -7.29 7.01
CA LEU A 81 -11.73 -6.90 7.23
C LEU A 81 -11.64 -5.81 8.29
N VAL A 82 -10.59 -5.86 9.09
CA VAL A 82 -10.29 -4.77 10.03
C VAL A 82 -9.42 -3.75 9.29
N VAL A 83 -9.93 -2.53 9.14
CA VAL A 83 -9.19 -1.43 8.51
C VAL A 83 -8.35 -0.74 9.57
N THR A 84 -7.03 -0.73 9.37
CA THR A 84 -6.09 -0.13 10.32
C THR A 84 -5.53 1.20 9.82
N ASN A 85 -5.60 1.46 8.51
CA ASN A 85 -5.13 2.73 7.93
C ASN A 85 -5.78 2.94 6.57
N GLU A 86 -5.91 4.21 6.17
CA GLU A 86 -6.39 4.59 4.84
C GLU A 86 -5.43 5.63 4.28
N LYS A 87 -5.14 5.52 2.98
CA LYS A 87 -4.23 6.45 2.32
C LYS A 87 -4.58 6.53 0.84
N GLY A 88 -4.94 7.72 0.37
CA GLY A 88 -5.08 8.01 -1.06
C GLY A 88 -5.90 6.99 -1.86
N GLY A 89 -7.05 6.56 -1.33
CA GLY A 89 -7.92 5.60 -2.03
C GLY A 89 -7.65 4.14 -1.73
N TRP A 90 -6.69 3.83 -0.84
CA TRP A 90 -6.35 2.46 -0.43
C TRP A 90 -6.54 2.29 1.07
N ALA A 91 -6.82 1.07 1.47
CA ALA A 91 -6.98 0.69 2.87
C ALA A 91 -5.98 -0.40 3.24
N LEU A 92 -5.33 -0.23 4.38
CA LEU A 92 -4.52 -1.29 4.98
C LEU A 92 -5.44 -2.09 5.89
N CYS A 93 -5.60 -3.36 5.59
CA CYS A 93 -6.57 -4.23 6.26
C CYS A 93 -5.93 -5.50 6.77
N THR A 94 -6.56 -6.08 7.77
CA THR A 94 -6.19 -7.40 8.31
C THR A 94 -7.41 -8.32 8.22
N ASN A 95 -7.22 -9.52 7.68
CA ASN A 95 -8.29 -10.51 7.56
C ASN A 95 -8.35 -11.43 8.79
N ARG A 96 -9.31 -12.36 8.80
CA ARG A 96 -9.51 -13.30 9.92
C ARG A 96 -8.32 -14.23 10.15
N SER A 97 -7.54 -14.51 9.10
CA SER A 97 -6.34 -15.35 9.21
C SER A 97 -5.14 -14.58 9.77
N GLY A 98 -5.28 -13.29 10.06
CA GLY A 98 -4.20 -12.46 10.57
C GLY A 98 -3.28 -11.91 9.48
N GLN A 99 -3.64 -12.08 8.21
CA GLN A 99 -2.86 -11.52 7.09
C GLN A 99 -3.23 -10.07 6.91
N SER A 100 -2.25 -9.23 6.63
CA SER A 100 -2.43 -7.79 6.41
C SER A 100 -1.92 -7.39 5.04
N GLY A 101 -2.56 -6.38 4.46
CA GLY A 101 -2.14 -5.82 3.19
C GLY A 101 -3.10 -4.75 2.71
N TRP A 102 -2.70 -4.12 1.61
CA TRP A 102 -3.46 -3.02 1.01
C TRP A 102 -4.44 -3.53 -0.03
N LEU A 103 -5.63 -2.94 -0.07
CA LEU A 103 -6.57 -3.09 -1.17
C LEU A 103 -7.33 -1.78 -1.37
N PRO A 104 -7.89 -1.57 -2.59
CA PRO A 104 -8.57 -0.31 -2.86
C PRO A 104 -9.81 -0.12 -1.99
N LEU A 105 -10.02 1.10 -1.52
CA LEU A 105 -11.24 1.46 -0.79
C LEU A 105 -12.51 1.16 -1.59
N ALA A 106 -12.43 1.26 -2.92
CA ALA A 106 -13.57 0.98 -3.79
C ALA A 106 -14.08 -0.45 -3.67
N ASN A 107 -13.26 -1.38 -3.18
CA ASN A 107 -13.64 -2.78 -2.98
C ASN A 107 -14.31 -3.03 -1.63
N LEU A 108 -14.40 -2.01 -0.79
CA LEU A 108 -15.00 -2.11 0.54
C LEU A 108 -16.31 -1.33 0.58
N ASP A 109 -17.20 -1.75 1.47
CA ASP A 109 -18.44 -1.03 1.70
C ASP A 109 -18.16 0.35 2.28
N ARG A 110 -19.17 1.20 2.26
CA ARG A 110 -19.02 2.54 2.79
C ARG A 110 -18.94 2.50 4.31
N LYS A 111 -18.18 3.43 4.84
CA LYS A 111 -18.08 3.70 6.26
C LYS A 111 -19.46 4.08 6.81
N ARG A 112 -19.87 3.43 7.88
CA ARG A 112 -21.16 3.68 8.54
C ARG A 112 -20.99 4.50 9.80
#